data_277263417e2b4e00af064e260fed3507
#
_entry.id   277263417e2b4e00af064e260fed3507
#
_cell.length_a   1.000
_cell.length_b   1.000
_cell.length_c   1.000
_cell.angle_alpha   90.00
_cell.angle_beta   90.00
_cell.angle_gamma   90.00
#
_symmetry.space_group_name_H-M   'P 1'
#
loop_
_entity.id
_entity.type
_entity.pdbx_description
1 polymer ?
#
loop_
_entity_poly.entity_id
_entity_poly.type
_entity_poly.pdbx_seq_one_letter_code
_entity_poly.pdbx_strand_id
1 'polypeptide(L)'
;MRRGFVALASAMFASLMFASLMLASGAGAAPAVTLKVKALPIPGFPGTGNVLGAGGEVEVQSTISGSEYGGYPSPLTEINLYSPAGSKITPTGFVTCANSVLENAGGKGCPRHSRAGPVGVGLGVVTFGGQPVPEKVTIESFFAPAGGLTFLVEGTTPSYFQVLEKARWIDASPPYGQEVLVEVPLVETDPGGNDASVTSFTVKVGAAYRKGKKTVSYFTQPKKCPKGGFPAKMEMKFLSGESVIVDDSVPCPRGK
;
A
#
# COMPACT_ATOMS: atom_id res chain seq x y z
N MET A 1 -25.43 89.92 -29.50
CA MET A 1 -24.39 89.42 -30.43
C MET A 1 -23.23 88.82 -29.65
N ARG A 2 -22.97 87.54 -29.71
CA ARG A 2 -21.71 86.84 -29.71
C ARG A 2 -21.93 85.37 -29.31
N ARG A 3 -21.67 84.53 -30.24
CA ARG A 3 -21.77 83.10 -30.17
C ARG A 3 -20.53 82.56 -29.46
N GLY A 4 -20.74 81.76 -28.44
CA GLY A 4 -19.66 81.00 -27.76
C GLY A 4 -19.71 79.54 -28.17
N PHE A 5 -18.61 79.07 -28.71
CA PHE A 5 -18.37 77.62 -29.14
C PHE A 5 -18.17 76.79 -27.89
N VAL A 6 -18.94 75.73 -27.83
CA VAL A 6 -18.69 74.61 -26.86
C VAL A 6 -17.83 73.54 -27.52
N ALA A 7 -16.65 73.36 -26.99
CA ALA A 7 -15.77 72.25 -27.42
C ALA A 7 -16.10 71.00 -26.63
N LEU A 8 -16.56 69.95 -27.30
CA LEU A 8 -16.69 68.59 -26.74
C LEU A 8 -15.32 67.91 -26.70
N ALA A 9 -14.83 67.68 -25.50
CA ALA A 9 -13.67 66.78 -25.29
C ALA A 9 -14.18 65.36 -25.09
N SER A 10 -14.02 64.53 -26.10
CA SER A 10 -14.29 63.08 -26.04
C SER A 10 -13.12 62.39 -25.34
N ALA A 11 -13.30 61.97 -24.10
CA ALA A 11 -12.36 61.12 -23.39
C ALA A 11 -12.62 59.65 -23.78
N MET A 12 -11.72 59.10 -24.61
CA MET A 12 -11.64 57.65 -24.89
C MET A 12 -11.08 56.94 -23.66
N PHE A 13 -11.95 56.27 -22.90
CA PHE A 13 -11.53 55.27 -21.92
C PHE A 13 -11.19 53.98 -22.64
N ALA A 14 -9.87 53.74 -22.84
CA ALA A 14 -9.37 52.44 -23.26
C ALA A 14 -9.43 51.51 -22.05
N SER A 15 -10.48 50.69 -21.98
CA SER A 15 -10.57 49.57 -21.02
C SER A 15 -9.57 48.46 -21.44
N LEU A 16 -8.41 48.42 -20.83
CA LEU A 16 -7.54 47.25 -20.86
C LEU A 16 -8.22 46.14 -20.06
N MET A 17 -8.91 45.25 -20.75
CA MET A 17 -9.26 43.93 -20.21
C MET A 17 -7.97 43.12 -20.11
N PHE A 18 -7.38 43.08 -18.92
CA PHE A 18 -6.44 42.05 -18.55
C PHE A 18 -7.21 40.73 -18.47
N ALA A 19 -7.16 39.97 -19.55
CA ALA A 19 -7.53 38.56 -19.53
C ALA A 19 -6.48 37.82 -18.68
N SER A 20 -6.75 37.69 -17.39
CA SER A 20 -6.03 36.77 -16.52
C SER A 20 -6.29 35.35 -17.04
N LEU A 21 -5.41 34.83 -17.91
CA LEU A 21 -5.32 33.39 -18.12
C LEU A 21 -4.96 32.78 -16.77
N MET A 22 -5.97 32.36 -16.02
CA MET A 22 -5.79 31.39 -14.96
C MET A 22 -5.34 30.11 -15.66
N LEU A 23 -4.03 29.88 -15.67
CA LEU A 23 -3.47 28.53 -15.84
C LEU A 23 -4.07 27.72 -14.68
N ALA A 24 -5.22 27.10 -14.93
CA ALA A 24 -5.69 26.01 -14.10
C ALA A 24 -4.58 24.94 -14.22
N SER A 25 -3.65 24.99 -13.26
CA SER A 25 -2.81 23.84 -12.98
C SER A 25 -3.80 22.71 -12.80
N GLY A 26 -3.87 21.79 -13.78
CA GLY A 26 -4.69 20.62 -13.68
C GLY A 26 -4.21 19.87 -12.44
N ALA A 27 -4.89 20.07 -11.30
CA ALA A 27 -4.78 19.18 -10.19
C ALA A 27 -5.22 17.83 -10.76
N GLY A 28 -4.26 16.95 -11.05
CA GLY A 28 -4.55 15.58 -11.42
C GLY A 28 -5.49 15.01 -10.37
N ALA A 29 -6.53 14.32 -10.79
CA ALA A 29 -7.43 13.68 -9.83
C ALA A 29 -6.59 12.70 -8.99
N ALA A 30 -6.78 12.73 -7.67
CA ALA A 30 -6.11 11.79 -6.77
C ALA A 30 -6.29 10.34 -7.25
N PRO A 31 -5.30 9.46 -7.04
CA PRO A 31 -5.43 8.06 -7.41
C PRO A 31 -6.69 7.43 -6.81
N ALA A 32 -7.42 6.65 -7.60
CA ALA A 32 -8.54 5.87 -7.08
C ALA A 32 -8.00 4.52 -6.58
N VAL A 33 -8.28 4.21 -5.32
CA VAL A 33 -7.79 3.00 -4.63
C VAL A 33 -8.97 2.13 -4.20
N THR A 34 -8.82 0.81 -4.35
CA THR A 34 -9.74 -0.17 -3.76
C THR A 34 -9.02 -1.01 -2.73
N LEU A 35 -9.75 -1.48 -1.73
CA LEU A 35 -9.24 -2.39 -0.70
C LEU A 35 -10.17 -3.60 -0.57
N LYS A 36 -9.58 -4.79 -0.48
CA LYS A 36 -10.26 -5.99 -0.07
C LYS A 36 -9.39 -6.78 0.89
N VAL A 37 -9.91 -7.01 2.08
CA VAL A 37 -9.23 -7.76 3.14
C VAL A 37 -9.99 -9.05 3.44
N LYS A 38 -9.27 -10.15 3.61
CA LYS A 38 -9.84 -11.43 4.03
C LYS A 38 -9.01 -12.05 5.14
N ALA A 39 -9.70 -12.68 6.09
CA ALA A 39 -9.07 -13.57 7.06
C ALA A 39 -9.17 -15.02 6.54
N LEU A 40 -8.04 -15.69 6.47
CA LEU A 40 -7.92 -17.04 5.89
C LEU A 40 -7.33 -18.01 6.94
N PRO A 41 -7.62 -19.31 6.82
CA PRO A 41 -6.92 -20.34 7.58
C PRO A 41 -5.43 -20.37 7.20
N ILE A 42 -4.56 -20.66 8.17
CA ILE A 42 -3.15 -20.91 7.91
C ILE A 42 -2.99 -22.35 7.44
N PRO A 43 -2.41 -22.62 6.26
CA PRO A 43 -2.21 -23.98 5.74
C PRO A 43 -1.45 -24.87 6.73
N GLY A 44 -1.95 -26.10 6.96
CA GLY A 44 -1.37 -27.04 7.92
C GLY A 44 -1.68 -26.80 9.40
N PHE A 45 -2.46 -25.76 9.74
CA PHE A 45 -2.84 -25.44 11.11
C PHE A 45 -4.37 -25.41 11.25
N PRO A 46 -5.03 -26.55 11.49
CA PRO A 46 -6.47 -26.61 11.66
C PRO A 46 -6.93 -25.76 12.85
N GLY A 47 -8.13 -25.17 12.74
CA GLY A 47 -8.69 -24.26 13.75
C GLY A 47 -8.21 -22.81 13.63
N THR A 48 -7.38 -22.47 12.64
CA THR A 48 -7.02 -21.09 12.31
C THR A 48 -8.02 -20.49 11.29
N GLY A 49 -8.13 -19.16 11.25
CA GLY A 49 -8.92 -18.40 10.28
C GLY A 49 -10.43 -18.38 10.51
N ASN A 50 -11.01 -19.44 11.01
CA ASN A 50 -12.47 -19.63 11.04
C ASN A 50 -13.10 -19.47 12.43
N VAL A 51 -12.34 -19.11 13.44
CA VAL A 51 -12.80 -18.99 14.83
C VAL A 51 -12.33 -17.66 15.42
N LEU A 52 -13.22 -16.99 16.15
CA LEU A 52 -12.89 -15.75 16.88
C LEU A 52 -11.76 -16.01 17.89
N GLY A 53 -10.77 -15.15 17.92
CA GLY A 53 -9.59 -15.27 18.78
C GLY A 53 -8.57 -16.32 18.30
N ALA A 54 -8.81 -16.98 17.18
CA ALA A 54 -7.84 -17.89 16.57
C ALA A 54 -6.82 -17.14 15.72
N GLY A 55 -5.69 -17.80 15.48
CA GLY A 55 -4.72 -17.32 14.48
C GLY A 55 -5.29 -17.33 13.07
N GLY A 56 -4.74 -16.53 12.20
CA GLY A 56 -5.15 -16.45 10.80
C GLY A 56 -4.06 -15.93 9.88
N GLU A 57 -4.27 -16.12 8.59
CA GLU A 57 -3.58 -15.44 7.52
C GLU A 57 -4.46 -14.28 7.03
N VAL A 58 -3.88 -13.12 6.79
CA VAL A 58 -4.58 -11.95 6.24
C VAL A 58 -4.19 -11.82 4.78
N GLU A 59 -5.18 -11.87 3.88
CA GLU A 59 -5.03 -11.54 2.48
C GLU A 59 -5.44 -10.08 2.28
N VAL A 60 -4.56 -9.30 1.67
CA VAL A 60 -4.81 -7.91 1.27
C VAL A 60 -4.73 -7.82 -0.24
N GLN A 61 -5.78 -7.32 -0.86
CA GLN A 61 -5.84 -7.04 -2.29
C GLN A 61 -6.15 -5.57 -2.49
N SER A 62 -5.43 -4.92 -3.38
CA SER A 62 -5.67 -3.53 -3.76
C SER A 62 -5.52 -3.34 -5.25
N THR A 63 -6.31 -2.42 -5.80
CA THR A 63 -6.09 -1.86 -7.13
C THR A 63 -5.96 -0.35 -7.02
N ILE A 64 -5.06 0.22 -7.81
CA ILE A 64 -4.74 1.64 -7.83
C ILE A 64 -4.86 2.11 -9.27
N SER A 65 -5.63 3.13 -9.54
CA SER A 65 -5.78 3.73 -10.85
C SER A 65 -5.68 5.25 -10.76
N GLY A 66 -5.08 5.84 -11.77
CA GLY A 66 -4.84 7.28 -11.87
C GLY A 66 -4.16 7.59 -13.19
N SER A 67 -4.00 8.86 -13.48
CA SER A 67 -3.34 9.33 -14.70
C SER A 67 -2.42 10.54 -14.44
N GLU A 68 -2.25 10.90 -13.18
CA GLU A 68 -1.54 12.09 -12.73
C GLU A 68 -0.03 12.02 -12.93
N TYR A 69 0.50 10.82 -13.17
CA TYR A 69 1.93 10.58 -13.35
C TYR A 69 2.22 9.93 -14.72
N GLY A 70 2.21 10.76 -15.75
CA GLY A 70 2.46 10.28 -17.13
C GLY A 70 1.42 9.32 -17.70
N GLY A 71 0.16 9.41 -17.23
CA GLY A 71 -0.95 8.54 -17.65
C GLY A 71 -1.18 7.34 -16.70
N TYR A 72 -0.46 7.26 -15.59
CA TYR A 72 -0.53 6.23 -14.56
C TYR A 72 -0.69 6.86 -13.18
N PRO A 73 -1.06 6.09 -12.13
CA PRO A 73 -1.09 6.61 -10.78
C PRO A 73 0.32 7.05 -10.33
N SER A 74 0.38 8.05 -9.48
CA SER A 74 1.64 8.49 -8.87
C SER A 74 2.31 7.32 -8.13
N PRO A 75 3.65 7.23 -8.11
CA PRO A 75 4.37 6.21 -7.35
C PRO A 75 3.97 6.19 -5.89
N LEU A 76 3.78 4.99 -5.36
CA LEU A 76 3.43 4.75 -3.97
C LEU A 76 4.69 4.91 -3.10
N THR A 77 4.58 5.61 -1.97
CA THR A 77 5.70 5.84 -1.04
C THR A 77 5.47 5.22 0.34
N GLU A 78 4.21 5.02 0.73
CA GLU A 78 3.88 4.44 2.03
C GLU A 78 2.51 3.75 1.98
N ILE A 79 2.37 2.64 2.72
CA ILE A 79 1.09 1.96 2.97
C ILE A 79 0.93 1.81 4.48
N ASN A 80 -0.19 2.28 5.00
CA ASN A 80 -0.62 2.06 6.38
C ASN A 80 -1.86 1.18 6.37
N LEU A 81 -1.76 -0.04 6.87
CA LEU A 81 -2.89 -0.97 6.99
C LEU A 81 -3.26 -1.16 8.46
N TYR A 82 -4.51 -0.87 8.79
CA TYR A 82 -5.04 -0.91 10.14
C TYR A 82 -5.81 -2.20 10.40
N SER A 83 -5.48 -2.87 11.50
CA SER A 83 -6.17 -4.06 11.97
C SER A 83 -7.19 -3.73 13.07
N PRO A 84 -8.29 -4.50 13.21
CA PRO A 84 -9.32 -4.24 14.20
C PRO A 84 -8.79 -4.34 15.65
N ALA A 85 -9.37 -3.57 16.55
CA ALA A 85 -9.06 -3.62 17.98
C ALA A 85 -9.22 -5.04 18.54
N GLY A 86 -8.25 -5.48 19.34
CA GLY A 86 -8.19 -6.83 19.89
C GLY A 86 -7.49 -7.86 19.02
N SER A 87 -7.05 -7.50 17.82
CA SER A 87 -6.04 -8.25 17.07
C SER A 87 -4.72 -8.30 17.86
N LYS A 88 -3.95 -9.37 17.68
CA LYS A 88 -2.64 -9.52 18.33
C LYS A 88 -1.59 -9.94 17.33
N ILE A 89 -0.44 -9.29 17.40
CA ILE A 89 0.78 -9.69 16.70
C ILE A 89 1.70 -10.37 17.70
N THR A 90 2.22 -11.52 17.32
CA THR A 90 3.13 -12.33 18.17
C THR A 90 4.40 -12.64 17.35
N PRO A 91 5.39 -11.74 17.32
CA PRO A 91 6.61 -11.96 16.50
C PRO A 91 7.57 -12.97 17.13
N THR A 92 7.46 -13.21 18.44
CA THR A 92 8.40 -14.06 19.19
C THR A 92 8.30 -15.53 18.79
N GLY A 93 9.44 -16.15 18.51
CA GLY A 93 9.57 -17.57 18.20
C GLY A 93 9.47 -17.91 16.71
N PHE A 94 9.21 -16.94 15.86
CA PHE A 94 9.34 -17.11 14.42
C PHE A 94 10.79 -16.95 13.98
N VAL A 95 11.19 -17.74 12.99
CA VAL A 95 12.49 -17.62 12.36
C VAL A 95 12.48 -16.35 11.50
N THR A 96 13.52 -15.55 11.57
CA THR A 96 13.62 -14.26 10.87
C THR A 96 14.64 -14.32 9.75
N CYS A 97 14.52 -13.42 8.76
CA CYS A 97 15.55 -13.19 7.76
C CYS A 97 16.04 -11.73 7.85
N ALA A 98 17.36 -11.56 7.90
CA ALA A 98 17.95 -10.22 7.93
C ALA A 98 17.89 -9.58 6.53
N ASN A 99 17.69 -8.26 6.49
CA ASN A 99 17.63 -7.52 5.21
C ASN A 99 18.90 -7.68 4.39
N SER A 100 20.08 -7.73 5.04
CA SER A 100 21.35 -7.96 4.34
C SER A 100 21.44 -9.33 3.63
N VAL A 101 20.72 -10.33 4.11
CA VAL A 101 20.62 -11.63 3.42
C VAL A 101 19.71 -11.51 2.20
N LEU A 102 18.57 -10.82 2.35
CA LEU A 102 17.64 -10.56 1.25
C LEU A 102 18.31 -9.72 0.15
N GLU A 103 19.04 -8.67 0.50
CA GLU A 103 19.79 -7.81 -0.44
C GLU A 103 20.84 -8.58 -1.25
N ASN A 104 21.58 -9.50 -0.62
CA ASN A 104 22.69 -10.17 -1.26
C ASN A 104 22.34 -11.51 -1.92
N ALA A 105 21.32 -12.21 -1.43
CA ALA A 105 21.00 -13.57 -1.85
C ALA A 105 19.51 -13.79 -2.15
N GLY A 106 18.69 -12.73 -2.08
CA GLY A 106 17.24 -12.83 -2.25
C GLY A 106 16.58 -13.76 -1.24
N GLY A 107 15.33 -14.09 -1.48
CA GLY A 107 14.57 -14.98 -0.60
C GLY A 107 15.14 -16.39 -0.43
N LYS A 108 15.96 -16.84 -1.38
CA LYS A 108 16.63 -18.15 -1.34
C LYS A 108 17.72 -18.24 -0.27
N GLY A 109 18.33 -17.09 0.08
CA GLY A 109 19.35 -17.02 1.13
C GLY A 109 18.77 -17.05 2.55
N CYS A 110 17.48 -16.89 2.69
CA CYS A 110 16.83 -16.83 3.99
C CYS A 110 16.71 -18.20 4.68
N PRO A 111 16.76 -18.25 6.01
CA PRO A 111 16.51 -19.45 6.76
C PRO A 111 15.14 -20.06 6.45
N ARG A 112 15.04 -21.40 6.53
CA ARG A 112 13.76 -22.09 6.40
C ARG A 112 12.76 -21.55 7.41
N HIS A 113 11.49 -21.43 6.99
CA HIS A 113 10.38 -20.94 7.83
C HIS A 113 10.47 -19.46 8.26
N SER A 114 11.34 -18.65 7.62
CA SER A 114 11.35 -17.19 7.84
C SER A 114 10.34 -16.43 6.98
N ARG A 115 9.69 -17.09 6.03
CA ARG A 115 8.59 -16.48 5.27
C ARG A 115 7.37 -16.27 6.15
N ALA A 116 6.78 -15.08 6.05
CA ALA A 116 5.60 -14.70 6.80
C ALA A 116 4.28 -15.05 6.10
N GLY A 117 4.35 -15.57 4.87
CA GLY A 117 3.20 -15.99 4.07
C GLY A 117 3.61 -16.58 2.72
N PRO A 118 2.64 -17.02 1.90
CA PRO A 118 2.88 -17.42 0.53
C PRO A 118 3.33 -16.24 -0.33
N VAL A 119 3.92 -16.55 -1.49
CA VAL A 119 4.34 -15.54 -2.47
C VAL A 119 3.11 -14.79 -2.98
N GLY A 120 3.15 -13.47 -2.85
CA GLY A 120 2.19 -12.54 -3.42
C GLY A 120 2.58 -12.11 -4.83
N VAL A 121 1.72 -11.31 -5.44
CA VAL A 121 1.93 -10.76 -6.78
C VAL A 121 1.55 -9.28 -6.80
N GLY A 122 2.24 -8.52 -7.64
CA GLY A 122 1.91 -7.14 -7.94
C GLY A 122 1.94 -6.89 -9.44
N LEU A 123 1.25 -5.84 -9.84
CA LEU A 123 1.32 -5.26 -11.18
C LEU A 123 1.68 -3.79 -11.03
N GLY A 124 2.51 -3.31 -11.92
CA GLY A 124 2.91 -1.92 -11.97
C GLY A 124 3.21 -1.48 -13.39
N VAL A 125 3.70 -0.28 -13.50
CA VAL A 125 4.24 0.29 -14.73
C VAL A 125 5.63 0.81 -14.42
N VAL A 126 6.58 0.43 -15.24
CA VAL A 126 7.98 0.85 -15.16
C VAL A 126 8.37 1.59 -16.44
N THR A 127 9.42 2.39 -16.40
CA THR A 127 10.02 2.95 -17.62
C THR A 127 11.02 1.95 -18.17
N PHE A 128 10.93 1.64 -19.46
CA PHE A 128 11.86 0.79 -20.17
C PHE A 128 12.11 1.32 -21.59
N GLY A 129 13.36 1.66 -21.91
CA GLY A 129 13.72 2.32 -23.17
C GLY A 129 13.01 3.67 -23.36
N GLY A 130 12.80 4.43 -22.29
CA GLY A 130 12.09 5.70 -22.29
C GLY A 130 10.57 5.61 -22.47
N GLN A 131 10.00 4.39 -22.42
CA GLN A 131 8.56 4.16 -22.57
C GLN A 131 7.98 3.48 -21.33
N PRO A 132 6.74 3.84 -20.93
CA PRO A 132 6.05 3.15 -19.86
C PRO A 132 5.57 1.78 -20.33
N VAL A 133 5.90 0.73 -19.59
CA VAL A 133 5.53 -0.65 -19.89
C VAL A 133 5.00 -1.36 -18.63
N PRO A 134 4.00 -2.25 -18.79
CA PRO A 134 3.52 -3.06 -17.66
C PRO A 134 4.62 -3.99 -17.14
N GLU A 135 4.72 -4.08 -15.80
CA GLU A 135 5.61 -4.99 -15.10
C GLU A 135 4.83 -5.84 -14.11
N LYS A 136 5.13 -7.14 -14.07
CA LYS A 136 4.60 -8.05 -13.06
C LYS A 136 5.69 -8.38 -12.06
N VAL A 137 5.37 -8.24 -10.78
CA VAL A 137 6.32 -8.52 -9.70
C VAL A 137 5.84 -9.66 -8.82
N THR A 138 6.80 -10.35 -8.20
CA THR A 138 6.57 -11.23 -7.06
C THR A 138 6.81 -10.48 -5.77
N ILE A 139 6.05 -10.80 -4.72
CA ILE A 139 6.16 -10.18 -3.40
C ILE A 139 6.31 -11.30 -2.37
N GLU A 140 7.49 -11.46 -1.82
CA GLU A 140 7.76 -12.41 -0.74
C GLU A 140 7.82 -11.68 0.60
N SER A 141 7.07 -12.15 1.59
CA SER A 141 7.07 -11.58 2.93
C SER A 141 7.93 -12.40 3.89
N PHE A 142 8.76 -11.73 4.68
CA PHE A 142 9.66 -12.34 5.67
C PHE A 142 9.48 -11.69 7.04
N PHE A 143 9.67 -12.50 8.10
CA PHE A 143 9.77 -11.97 9.44
C PHE A 143 11.11 -11.26 9.62
N ALA A 144 11.07 -10.00 10.03
CA ALA A 144 12.27 -9.19 10.29
C ALA A 144 12.79 -9.42 11.73
N PRO A 145 14.12 -9.37 11.96
CA PRO A 145 14.70 -9.55 13.30
C PRO A 145 14.17 -8.58 14.36
N ALA A 146 13.76 -7.37 13.95
CA ALA A 146 13.18 -6.36 14.83
C ALA A 146 11.68 -6.58 15.18
N GLY A 147 11.08 -7.70 14.75
CA GLY A 147 9.69 -8.04 15.04
C GLY A 147 8.66 -7.54 14.00
N GLY A 148 9.08 -6.75 13.02
CA GLY A 148 8.28 -6.34 11.86
C GLY A 148 8.30 -7.36 10.73
N LEU A 149 8.07 -6.87 9.53
CA LEU A 149 8.13 -7.66 8.28
C LEU A 149 9.09 -6.97 7.30
N THR A 150 9.62 -7.74 6.37
CA THR A 150 10.27 -7.23 5.16
C THR A 150 9.60 -7.88 3.96
N PHE A 151 9.17 -7.07 3.01
CA PHE A 151 8.70 -7.56 1.72
C PHE A 151 9.83 -7.44 0.72
N LEU A 152 10.15 -8.55 0.06
CA LEU A 152 11.05 -8.59 -1.08
C LEU A 152 10.19 -8.53 -2.33
N VAL A 153 10.30 -7.45 -3.08
CA VAL A 153 9.59 -7.23 -4.33
C VAL A 153 10.58 -7.39 -5.48
N GLU A 154 10.29 -8.31 -6.39
CA GLU A 154 11.16 -8.61 -7.53
C GLU A 154 10.37 -8.53 -8.84
N GLY A 155 10.86 -7.69 -9.77
CA GLY A 155 10.48 -7.63 -11.18
C GLY A 155 11.56 -8.31 -12.02
N THR A 156 11.16 -8.93 -13.14
CA THR A 156 12.11 -9.63 -14.00
C THR A 156 11.95 -9.33 -15.48
N THR A 157 10.82 -8.78 -15.90
CA THR A 157 10.50 -8.51 -17.30
C THR A 157 9.47 -7.39 -17.40
N PRO A 158 9.76 -6.30 -18.13
CA PRO A 158 10.93 -6.07 -18.97
C PRO A 158 12.19 -5.66 -18.21
N SER A 159 12.09 -5.19 -16.96
CA SER A 159 13.23 -4.72 -16.17
C SER A 159 13.47 -5.64 -14.97
N TYR A 160 14.76 -5.97 -14.72
CA TYR A 160 15.10 -6.62 -13.46
C TYR A 160 15.30 -5.55 -12.38
N PHE A 161 14.56 -5.70 -11.29
CA PHE A 161 14.81 -4.95 -10.07
C PHE A 161 14.47 -5.79 -8.84
N GLN A 162 15.08 -5.45 -7.73
CA GLN A 162 14.85 -6.04 -6.42
C GLN A 162 14.76 -4.93 -5.39
N VAL A 163 13.66 -4.87 -4.64
CA VAL A 163 13.40 -3.84 -3.65
C VAL A 163 12.98 -4.47 -2.34
N LEU A 164 13.47 -3.91 -1.23
CA LEU A 164 13.03 -4.28 0.12
C LEU A 164 12.13 -3.20 0.70
N GLU A 165 10.89 -3.56 0.95
CA GLU A 165 9.93 -2.73 1.66
C GLU A 165 9.93 -3.14 3.14
N LYS A 166 10.24 -2.20 4.02
CA LYS A 166 10.28 -2.44 5.46
C LYS A 166 8.93 -2.14 6.08
N ALA A 167 8.45 -3.06 6.91
CA ALA A 167 7.19 -2.90 7.61
C ALA A 167 7.37 -3.01 9.13
N ARG A 168 6.75 -2.09 9.86
CA ARG A 168 6.76 -2.08 11.32
C ARG A 168 5.34 -1.96 11.88
N TRP A 169 5.14 -2.54 13.06
CA TRP A 169 3.88 -2.44 13.79
C TRP A 169 3.88 -1.21 14.69
N ILE A 170 2.76 -0.49 14.69
CA ILE A 170 2.51 0.71 15.49
C ILE A 170 1.15 0.53 16.16
N ASP A 171 1.01 0.99 17.39
CA ASP A 171 -0.29 1.02 18.06
C ASP A 171 -1.21 2.03 17.40
N ALA A 172 -2.46 1.64 17.17
CA ALA A 172 -3.47 2.48 16.54
C ALA A 172 -4.63 2.78 17.50
N SER A 173 -5.29 3.93 17.29
CA SER A 173 -6.47 4.33 18.06
C SER A 173 -7.72 3.52 17.66
N PRO A 174 -8.68 3.29 18.60
CA PRO A 174 -9.95 2.65 18.28
C PRO A 174 -10.67 3.28 17.09
N PRO A 175 -11.38 2.51 16.26
CA PRO A 175 -11.75 1.09 16.44
C PRO A 175 -10.66 0.10 16.00
N TYR A 176 -9.47 0.59 15.68
CA TYR A 176 -8.30 -0.21 15.33
C TYR A 176 -7.46 -0.53 16.57
N GLY A 177 -6.59 -1.52 16.48
CA GLY A 177 -5.69 -1.88 17.55
C GLY A 177 -4.23 -1.72 17.17
N GLN A 178 -3.92 -2.03 15.95
CA GLN A 178 -2.56 -1.91 15.41
C GLN A 178 -2.61 -1.47 13.94
N GLU A 179 -1.55 -0.80 13.55
CA GLU A 179 -1.23 -0.39 12.20
C GLU A 179 0.07 -1.08 11.78
N VAL A 180 0.12 -1.58 10.56
CA VAL A 180 1.38 -1.91 9.90
C VAL A 180 1.72 -0.80 8.93
N LEU A 181 2.83 -0.12 9.19
CA LEU A 181 3.38 0.89 8.31
C LEU A 181 4.44 0.24 7.42
N VAL A 182 4.24 0.32 6.10
CA VAL A 182 5.15 -0.19 5.07
C VAL A 182 5.76 1.00 4.33
N GLU A 183 7.08 1.12 4.38
CA GLU A 183 7.84 2.10 3.61
C GLU A 183 8.10 1.52 2.21
N VAL A 184 7.63 2.22 1.16
CA VAL A 184 7.77 1.80 -0.23
C VAL A 184 8.85 2.67 -0.90
N PRO A 185 10.04 2.13 -1.18
CA PRO A 185 11.09 2.87 -1.88
C PRO A 185 10.70 3.18 -3.33
N LEU A 186 11.11 4.34 -3.81
CA LEU A 186 10.99 4.68 -5.23
C LEU A 186 11.93 3.81 -6.07
N VAL A 187 11.49 3.41 -7.24
CA VAL A 187 12.23 2.52 -8.14
C VAL A 187 12.33 3.17 -9.51
N GLU A 188 13.51 3.68 -9.83
CA GLU A 188 13.86 4.12 -11.17
C GLU A 188 14.43 2.93 -11.95
N THR A 189 13.74 2.52 -13.01
CA THR A 189 14.13 1.35 -13.83
C THR A 189 14.90 1.72 -15.10
N ASP A 190 14.89 2.98 -15.47
CA ASP A 190 15.59 3.52 -16.64
C ASP A 190 16.16 4.91 -16.26
N PRO A 191 17.46 5.19 -16.42
CA PRO A 191 18.08 6.45 -16.01
C PRO A 191 17.36 7.68 -16.56
N GLY A 192 16.89 8.56 -15.67
CA GLY A 192 16.09 9.75 -16.02
C GLY A 192 14.65 9.44 -16.41
N GLY A 193 14.19 8.19 -16.25
CA GLY A 193 12.80 7.79 -16.44
C GLY A 193 11.94 8.12 -15.23
N ASN A 194 10.65 7.84 -15.36
CA ASN A 194 9.72 7.94 -14.23
C ASN A 194 9.93 6.77 -13.26
N ASP A 195 9.74 7.03 -11.97
CA ASP A 195 9.66 5.99 -10.96
C ASP A 195 8.50 5.02 -11.25
N ALA A 196 8.66 3.78 -10.81
CA ALA A 196 7.65 2.74 -10.98
C ALA A 196 6.34 3.08 -10.25
N SER A 197 5.23 2.88 -10.95
CA SER A 197 3.88 3.05 -10.41
C SER A 197 3.25 1.69 -10.12
N VAL A 198 2.69 1.50 -8.92
CA VAL A 198 1.94 0.30 -8.56
C VAL A 198 0.49 0.45 -9.01
N THR A 199 -0.04 -0.55 -9.74
CA THR A 199 -1.43 -0.57 -10.19
C THR A 199 -2.29 -1.61 -9.47
N SER A 200 -1.69 -2.66 -8.94
CA SER A 200 -2.38 -3.60 -8.05
C SER A 200 -1.39 -4.46 -7.28
N PHE A 201 -1.85 -5.02 -6.16
CA PHE A 201 -1.14 -6.09 -5.47
C PHE A 201 -2.09 -7.03 -4.74
N THR A 202 -1.62 -8.24 -4.51
CA THR A 202 -2.23 -9.23 -3.63
C THR A 202 -1.14 -9.85 -2.78
N VAL A 203 -1.24 -9.67 -1.47
CA VAL A 203 -0.29 -10.17 -0.49
C VAL A 203 -1.03 -10.96 0.58
N LYS A 204 -0.41 -12.03 1.07
CA LYS A 204 -0.90 -12.82 2.20
C LYS A 204 0.17 -12.87 3.28
N VAL A 205 -0.23 -12.54 4.48
CA VAL A 205 0.66 -12.55 5.65
C VAL A 205 -0.02 -13.30 6.78
N GLY A 206 0.66 -14.29 7.30
CA GLY A 206 0.20 -15.10 8.42
C GLY A 206 0.90 -16.45 8.40
N ALA A 207 1.48 -16.80 9.53
CA ALA A 207 2.13 -18.07 9.73
C ALA A 207 1.87 -18.57 11.15
N ALA A 208 2.12 -19.85 11.38
CA ALA A 208 2.04 -20.43 12.70
C ALA A 208 3.12 -21.51 12.88
N TYR A 209 3.43 -21.80 14.14
CA TYR A 209 4.28 -22.91 14.50
C TYR A 209 3.70 -23.69 15.70
N ARG A 210 4.19 -24.90 15.91
CA ARG A 210 3.82 -25.74 17.06
C ARG A 210 4.78 -25.53 18.22
N LYS A 211 4.25 -25.20 19.40
CA LYS A 211 4.97 -25.20 20.67
C LYS A 211 4.34 -26.25 21.59
N GLY A 212 4.87 -27.45 21.54
CA GLY A 212 4.21 -28.62 22.14
C GLY A 212 2.86 -28.90 21.48
N LYS A 213 1.78 -28.95 22.27
CA LYS A 213 0.41 -29.16 21.79
C LYS A 213 -0.29 -27.86 21.33
N LYS A 214 0.34 -26.69 21.55
CA LYS A 214 -0.27 -25.38 21.23
C LYS A 214 0.18 -24.90 19.86
N THR A 215 -0.74 -24.32 19.10
CA THR A 215 -0.44 -23.53 17.89
C THR A 215 -0.17 -22.08 18.33
N VAL A 216 0.95 -21.53 17.90
CA VAL A 216 1.29 -20.11 18.06
C VAL A 216 1.22 -19.48 16.66
N SER A 217 0.37 -18.48 16.50
CA SER A 217 0.17 -17.78 15.24
C SER A 217 0.76 -16.38 15.33
N TYR A 218 1.33 -15.91 14.22
CA TYR A 218 1.86 -14.56 14.12
C TYR A 218 0.77 -13.50 14.27
N PHE A 219 -0.33 -13.65 13.53
CA PHE A 219 -1.51 -12.82 13.66
C PHE A 219 -2.64 -13.61 14.33
N THR A 220 -3.33 -12.97 15.28
CA THR A 220 -4.50 -13.54 15.97
C THR A 220 -5.67 -12.56 15.88
N GLN A 221 -6.82 -13.06 15.43
CA GLN A 221 -8.06 -12.30 15.28
C GLN A 221 -8.62 -11.87 16.65
N PRO A 222 -9.46 -10.81 16.70
CA PRO A 222 -10.19 -10.42 17.90
C PRO A 222 -11.10 -11.54 18.39
N LYS A 223 -11.28 -11.60 19.72
CA LYS A 223 -12.19 -12.58 20.37
C LYS A 223 -13.66 -12.21 20.27
N LYS A 224 -13.99 -10.97 19.91
CA LYS A 224 -15.36 -10.47 19.78
C LYS A 224 -15.56 -9.90 18.38
N CYS A 225 -16.71 -10.20 17.81
CA CYS A 225 -17.12 -9.66 16.53
C CYS A 225 -17.91 -8.36 16.73
N PRO A 226 -17.47 -7.22 16.20
CA PRO A 226 -18.28 -6.01 16.21
C PRO A 226 -19.45 -6.12 15.22
N LYS A 227 -20.48 -5.30 15.44
CA LYS A 227 -21.59 -5.18 14.50
C LYS A 227 -21.05 -4.69 13.15
N GLY A 228 -21.33 -5.44 12.08
CA GLY A 228 -20.83 -5.11 10.74
C GLY A 228 -19.53 -5.79 10.33
N GLY A 229 -18.90 -6.61 11.19
CA GLY A 229 -17.64 -7.27 10.89
C GLY A 229 -16.43 -6.57 11.47
N PHE A 230 -15.24 -7.07 11.17
CA PHE A 230 -13.99 -6.47 11.60
C PHE A 230 -13.64 -5.29 10.69
N PRO A 231 -13.49 -4.05 11.21
CA PRO A 231 -13.08 -2.92 10.41
C PRO A 231 -11.64 -3.11 9.93
N ALA A 232 -11.39 -2.81 8.67
CA ALA A 232 -10.08 -2.67 8.08
C ALA A 232 -10.00 -1.32 7.40
N LYS A 233 -8.86 -0.67 7.47
CA LYS A 233 -8.59 0.61 6.81
C LYS A 233 -7.20 0.56 6.18
N MET A 234 -7.05 1.14 5.02
CA MET A 234 -5.75 1.34 4.39
C MET A 234 -5.60 2.80 3.98
N GLU A 235 -4.48 3.39 4.33
CA GLU A 235 -4.05 4.69 3.86
C GLU A 235 -2.82 4.48 2.97
N MET A 236 -2.85 5.07 1.79
CA MET A 236 -1.74 5.06 0.83
C MET A 236 -1.26 6.48 0.61
N LYS A 237 0.06 6.70 0.69
CA LYS A 237 0.69 7.98 0.35
C LYS A 237 1.46 7.85 -0.96
N PHE A 238 1.36 8.88 -1.75
CA PHE A 238 1.92 8.94 -3.10
C PHE A 238 3.00 10.00 -3.22
N LEU A 239 3.87 9.85 -4.21
CA LEU A 239 4.95 10.81 -4.51
C LEU A 239 4.39 12.22 -4.85
N SER A 240 3.20 12.30 -5.42
CA SER A 240 2.48 13.57 -5.65
C SER A 240 2.15 14.35 -4.38
N GLY A 241 2.33 13.75 -3.19
CA GLY A 241 1.95 14.31 -1.90
C GLY A 241 0.51 14.01 -1.48
N GLU A 242 -0.25 13.31 -2.31
CA GLU A 242 -1.62 12.90 -2.00
C GLU A 242 -1.65 11.70 -1.07
N SER A 243 -2.71 11.63 -0.26
CA SER A 243 -3.03 10.50 0.59
C SER A 243 -4.46 10.03 0.30
N VAL A 244 -4.63 8.74 0.10
CA VAL A 244 -5.94 8.11 -0.16
C VAL A 244 -6.25 7.13 0.94
N ILE A 245 -7.41 7.27 1.56
CA ILE A 245 -7.90 6.38 2.62
C ILE A 245 -9.05 5.56 2.05
N VAL A 246 -8.99 4.25 2.25
CA VAL A 246 -10.05 3.30 1.89
C VAL A 246 -10.35 2.37 3.05
N ASP A 247 -11.64 2.09 3.24
CA ASP A 247 -12.13 1.21 4.30
C ASP A 247 -12.69 -0.09 3.70
N ASP A 248 -12.61 -1.17 4.47
CA ASP A 248 -13.23 -2.45 4.19
C ASP A 248 -13.76 -3.05 5.50
N SER A 249 -14.61 -4.06 5.38
CA SER A 249 -15.14 -4.81 6.51
C SER A 249 -15.01 -6.31 6.28
N VAL A 250 -14.20 -6.95 7.09
CA VAL A 250 -13.98 -8.40 7.03
C VAL A 250 -15.11 -9.10 7.81
N PRO A 251 -15.90 -9.97 7.17
CA PRO A 251 -16.92 -10.75 7.86
C PRO A 251 -16.30 -11.58 9.00
N CYS A 252 -16.94 -11.56 10.15
CA CYS A 252 -16.49 -12.39 11.25
C CYS A 252 -16.67 -13.88 10.95
N PRO A 253 -15.76 -14.74 11.44
CA PRO A 253 -15.91 -16.18 11.32
C PRO A 253 -17.24 -16.63 11.91
N ARG A 254 -18.00 -17.40 11.17
CA ARG A 254 -19.18 -18.10 11.67
C ARG A 254 -18.69 -19.36 12.39
N GLY A 255 -18.33 -19.22 13.68
CA GLY A 255 -17.92 -20.34 14.49
C GLY A 255 -19.00 -21.44 14.50
N LYS A 256 -18.58 -22.67 14.21
CA LYS A 256 -19.33 -23.87 14.63
C LYS A 256 -18.85 -24.26 16.03
#